data_71f6856d8efbf00d14f89c88514320d9
#
_entry.id   71f6856d8efbf00d14f89c88514320d9
#
_cell.length_a   1.000
_cell.length_b   1.000
_cell.length_c   1.000
_cell.angle_alpha   90.00
_cell.angle_beta   90.00
_cell.angle_gamma   90.00
#
_symmetry.space_group_name_H-M   'P 1'
#
loop_
_entity.id
_entity.type
_entity.pdbx_description
1 polymer ?
#
loop_
_entity_poly.entity_id
_entity_poly.type
_entity_poly.pdbx_seq_one_letter_code
_entity_poly.pdbx_strand_id
1 'polypeptide(L)'
;LQPAQPITVAHWLLSYESAVARDTARLLDAYDRTNRSPLGAAAFAGTPFDVDRDRTAELLGFDGTVRNSMDAAASRDFLAESASALATGATTLSGLAEDAIIYANKGFVELDDDYSSTSSIMPQKKNPDTRELVRGVAGDAVGEVAGTLTALKGLPRAYNRDLQRVHPGVFEAADAVTEATRVAAGAVATADWNDEALAAAAGEGFSTATGVADLLATAGLPFRTAHEIVAAAAEAVEDGMDPTNAAAKVDEAAAEVLGES
;
A
#
# COMPACT_ATOMS: atom_id res chain seq x y z
N LEU A 1 -11.41 3.23 15.89
CA LEU A 1 -11.42 4.15 14.74
C LEU A 1 -12.78 4.80 14.64
N GLN A 2 -12.80 6.12 14.47
CA GLN A 2 -14.02 6.91 14.29
C GLN A 2 -14.01 7.53 12.88
N PRO A 3 -15.19 7.84 12.31
CA PRO A 3 -15.31 8.70 11.14
C PRO A 3 -14.55 10.01 11.38
N ALA A 4 -13.92 10.52 10.34
CA ALA A 4 -13.12 11.75 10.42
C ALA A 4 -13.69 12.81 9.48
N GLN A 5 -13.21 12.85 8.24
CA GLN A 5 -13.64 13.82 7.24
C GLN A 5 -14.16 13.09 6.00
N PRO A 6 -15.17 13.59 5.31
CA PRO A 6 -15.62 13.02 4.05
C PRO A 6 -14.56 13.21 2.97
N ILE A 7 -14.32 12.17 2.21
CA ILE A 7 -13.46 12.17 1.02
C ILE A 7 -14.19 11.45 -0.11
N THR A 8 -13.75 11.65 -1.34
CA THR A 8 -14.25 10.84 -2.46
C THR A 8 -13.54 9.49 -2.55
N VAL A 9 -14.20 8.48 -3.08
CA VAL A 9 -13.58 7.18 -3.43
C VAL A 9 -12.37 7.40 -4.34
N ALA A 10 -12.46 8.33 -5.29
CA ALA A 10 -11.34 8.66 -6.17
C ALA A 10 -10.12 9.19 -5.40
N HIS A 11 -10.33 10.04 -4.39
CA HIS A 11 -9.22 10.55 -3.57
C HIS A 11 -8.54 9.43 -2.79
N TRP A 12 -9.31 8.49 -2.23
CA TRP A 12 -8.78 7.32 -1.55
C TRP A 12 -8.00 6.42 -2.52
N LEU A 13 -8.53 6.07 -3.69
CA LEU A 13 -7.85 5.23 -4.69
C LEU A 13 -6.56 5.87 -5.20
N LEU A 14 -6.56 7.18 -5.46
CA LEU A 14 -5.36 7.91 -5.89
C LEU A 14 -4.25 7.91 -4.84
N SER A 15 -4.58 7.75 -3.55
CA SER A 15 -3.56 7.60 -2.51
C SER A 15 -2.79 6.28 -2.65
N TYR A 16 -3.50 5.19 -3.00
CA TYR A 16 -2.89 3.89 -3.28
C TYR A 16 -2.18 3.85 -4.63
N GLU A 17 -2.74 4.49 -5.68
CA GLU A 17 -2.06 4.66 -6.96
C GLU A 17 -0.67 5.28 -6.76
N SER A 18 -0.59 6.38 -6.04
CA SER A 18 0.67 7.05 -5.74
C SER A 18 1.64 6.19 -4.93
N ALA A 19 1.15 5.34 -4.02
CA ALA A 19 1.98 4.41 -3.27
C ALA A 19 2.52 3.29 -4.17
N VAL A 20 1.65 2.67 -4.98
CA VAL A 20 2.01 1.60 -5.94
C VAL A 20 2.99 2.12 -6.99
N ALA A 21 2.84 3.37 -7.48
CA ALA A 21 3.80 4.00 -8.39
C ALA A 21 5.20 4.08 -7.76
N ARG A 22 5.30 4.45 -6.48
CA ARG A 22 6.59 4.46 -5.76
C ARG A 22 7.16 3.05 -5.56
N ASP A 23 6.31 2.06 -5.31
CA ASP A 23 6.75 0.67 -5.16
C ASP A 23 7.24 0.09 -6.49
N THR A 24 6.57 0.42 -7.59
CA THR A 24 7.03 0.08 -8.94
C THR A 24 8.39 0.70 -9.25
N ALA A 25 8.61 1.97 -8.89
CA ALA A 25 9.90 2.63 -9.06
C ALA A 25 11.01 1.92 -8.26
N ARG A 26 10.74 1.47 -7.01
CA ARG A 26 11.70 0.68 -6.23
C ARG A 26 12.08 -0.64 -6.90
N LEU A 27 11.10 -1.34 -7.48
CA LEU A 27 11.35 -2.59 -8.21
C LEU A 27 12.19 -2.35 -9.47
N LEU A 28 11.92 -1.28 -10.21
CA LEU A 28 12.72 -0.89 -11.38
C LEU A 28 14.15 -0.51 -10.99
N ASP A 29 14.33 0.23 -9.91
CA ASP A 29 15.64 0.57 -9.36
C ASP A 29 16.44 -0.69 -8.94
N ALA A 30 15.75 -1.67 -8.33
CA ALA A 30 16.35 -2.96 -7.98
C ALA A 30 16.72 -3.76 -9.24
N TYR A 31 15.89 -3.74 -10.27
CA TYR A 31 16.17 -4.37 -11.56
C TYR A 31 17.45 -3.81 -12.21
N ASP A 32 17.63 -2.51 -12.26
CA ASP A 32 18.80 -1.86 -12.84
C ASP A 32 20.10 -2.28 -12.15
N ARG A 33 20.07 -2.49 -10.84
CA ARG A 33 21.22 -3.00 -10.09
C ARG A 33 21.43 -4.50 -10.24
N THR A 34 20.36 -5.26 -10.45
CA THR A 34 20.38 -6.71 -10.65
C THR A 34 20.88 -7.06 -12.06
N ASN A 35 20.58 -6.24 -13.08
CA ASN A 35 20.83 -6.54 -14.48
C ASN A 35 22.33 -6.39 -14.87
N ARG A 36 23.20 -7.09 -14.12
CA ARG A 36 24.66 -7.13 -14.30
C ARG A 36 25.16 -8.58 -14.34
N SER A 37 25.83 -8.95 -15.42
CA SER A 37 26.35 -10.32 -15.61
C SER A 37 27.51 -10.61 -14.65
N PRO A 38 27.44 -11.71 -13.85
CA PRO A 38 28.55 -12.19 -13.04
C PRO A 38 29.53 -13.10 -13.83
N LEU A 39 29.17 -13.48 -15.06
CA LEU A 39 29.90 -14.50 -15.80
C LEU A 39 31.34 -14.11 -16.13
N GLY A 40 32.22 -15.10 -16.24
CA GLY A 40 33.64 -14.93 -16.41
C GLY A 40 34.43 -14.64 -15.13
N ALA A 41 33.77 -14.68 -13.96
CA ALA A 41 34.44 -14.56 -12.66
C ALA A 41 35.26 -15.81 -12.27
N ALA A 42 35.09 -16.93 -12.98
CA ALA A 42 35.53 -18.26 -12.59
C ALA A 42 35.03 -18.63 -11.17
N ALA A 43 35.88 -19.25 -10.32
CA ALA A 43 35.47 -19.57 -8.97
C ALA A 43 35.29 -18.30 -8.09
N PHE A 44 36.25 -17.37 -8.13
CA PHE A 44 36.23 -16.03 -7.51
C PHE A 44 37.43 -15.15 -7.84
N ALA A 45 38.52 -15.72 -8.39
CA ALA A 45 39.78 -15.01 -8.63
C ALA A 45 39.95 -14.58 -10.08
N GLY A 46 38.94 -14.77 -10.93
CA GLY A 46 39.06 -14.57 -12.37
C GLY A 46 39.75 -15.71 -13.06
N THR A 47 40.18 -15.49 -14.31
CA THR A 47 40.84 -16.50 -15.13
C THR A 47 41.92 -15.82 -15.98
N PRO A 48 43.04 -16.54 -16.30
CA PRO A 48 44.05 -16.06 -17.21
C PRO A 48 43.63 -16.14 -18.68
N PHE A 49 42.53 -16.80 -19.00
CA PHE A 49 42.01 -16.85 -20.37
C PHE A 49 41.45 -15.48 -20.79
N ASP A 50 41.67 -15.15 -22.06
CA ASP A 50 41.13 -13.92 -22.67
C ASP A 50 39.63 -14.11 -22.95
N VAL A 51 38.80 -13.89 -21.93
CA VAL A 51 37.35 -14.02 -22.01
C VAL A 51 36.70 -12.66 -22.15
N ASP A 52 35.98 -12.48 -23.27
CA ASP A 52 35.18 -11.27 -23.50
C ASP A 52 33.87 -11.30 -22.66
N ARG A 53 33.95 -10.76 -21.44
CA ARG A 53 32.85 -10.70 -20.49
C ARG A 53 31.74 -9.75 -20.92
N ASP A 54 32.11 -8.66 -21.58
CA ASP A 54 31.16 -7.65 -22.04
C ASP A 54 30.33 -8.22 -23.21
N ARG A 55 30.97 -8.95 -24.14
CA ARG A 55 30.25 -9.66 -25.20
C ARG A 55 29.30 -10.73 -24.64
N THR A 56 29.70 -11.44 -23.60
CA THR A 56 28.87 -12.44 -22.93
C THR A 56 27.65 -11.77 -22.28
N ALA A 57 27.84 -10.64 -21.60
CA ALA A 57 26.75 -9.87 -21.00
C ALA A 57 25.78 -9.37 -22.08
N GLU A 58 26.27 -8.79 -23.16
CA GLU A 58 25.44 -8.32 -24.28
C GLU A 58 24.59 -9.45 -24.88
N LEU A 59 25.20 -10.61 -25.19
CA LEU A 59 24.50 -11.74 -25.77
C LEU A 59 23.41 -12.32 -24.87
N LEU A 60 23.51 -12.15 -23.54
CA LEU A 60 22.54 -12.58 -22.56
C LEU A 60 21.52 -11.48 -22.19
N GLY A 61 21.68 -10.27 -22.76
CA GLY A 61 20.77 -9.15 -22.52
C GLY A 61 20.99 -8.41 -21.19
N PHE A 62 22.18 -8.54 -20.57
CA PHE A 62 22.56 -7.74 -19.41
C PHE A 62 23.04 -6.35 -19.81
N ASP A 63 22.77 -5.35 -18.97
CA ASP A 63 23.20 -3.95 -19.19
C ASP A 63 24.70 -3.72 -18.86
N GLY A 64 25.39 -4.73 -18.37
CA GLY A 64 26.82 -4.67 -18.08
C GLY A 64 27.30 -5.85 -17.24
N THR A 65 28.49 -5.72 -16.69
CA THR A 65 29.14 -6.79 -15.92
C THR A 65 29.43 -6.39 -14.49
N VAL A 66 29.44 -7.37 -13.57
CA VAL A 66 30.01 -7.21 -12.21
C VAL A 66 31.54 -7.27 -12.37
N ARG A 67 32.22 -6.15 -12.16
CA ARG A 67 33.66 -6.01 -12.53
C ARG A 67 34.57 -6.86 -11.66
N ASN A 68 34.37 -6.90 -10.36
CA ASN A 68 35.21 -7.68 -9.44
C ASN A 68 34.74 -9.13 -9.40
N SER A 69 35.64 -10.09 -9.69
CA SER A 69 35.32 -11.50 -9.79
C SER A 69 34.89 -12.12 -8.45
N MET A 70 35.47 -11.67 -7.34
CA MET A 70 35.08 -12.14 -6.01
C MET A 70 33.69 -11.64 -5.62
N ASP A 71 33.37 -10.41 -5.99
CA ASP A 71 32.04 -9.83 -5.81
C ASP A 71 31.01 -10.55 -6.68
N ALA A 72 31.31 -10.80 -7.95
CA ALA A 72 30.47 -11.58 -8.85
C ALA A 72 30.14 -12.99 -8.33
N ALA A 73 31.08 -13.63 -7.61
CA ALA A 73 30.86 -14.93 -6.99
C ALA A 73 30.05 -14.85 -5.68
N ALA A 74 30.23 -13.79 -4.91
CA ALA A 74 29.74 -13.69 -3.53
C ALA A 74 28.43 -12.90 -3.38
N SER A 75 28.19 -11.85 -4.21
CA SER A 75 27.08 -10.95 -3.99
C SER A 75 25.72 -11.60 -4.22
N ARG A 76 24.81 -11.31 -3.32
CA ARG A 76 23.37 -11.64 -3.39
C ARG A 76 22.53 -10.52 -2.81
N ASP A 77 23.13 -9.33 -2.67
CA ASP A 77 22.46 -8.11 -2.21
C ASP A 77 21.30 -7.71 -3.12
N PHE A 78 21.40 -7.99 -4.43
CA PHE A 78 20.31 -7.80 -5.38
C PHE A 78 19.07 -8.63 -5.04
N LEU A 79 19.20 -9.83 -4.44
CA LEU A 79 18.07 -10.62 -3.95
C LEU A 79 17.45 -9.99 -2.71
N ALA A 80 18.28 -9.51 -1.76
CA ALA A 80 17.81 -8.84 -0.57
C ALA A 80 17.10 -7.53 -0.91
N GLU A 81 17.61 -6.78 -1.87
CA GLU A 81 17.01 -5.55 -2.37
C GLU A 81 15.66 -5.83 -3.06
N SER A 82 15.62 -6.80 -3.97
CA SER A 82 14.38 -7.20 -4.66
C SER A 82 13.33 -7.70 -3.68
N ALA A 83 13.71 -8.55 -2.72
CA ALA A 83 12.81 -9.01 -1.66
C ALA A 83 12.27 -7.84 -0.83
N SER A 84 13.11 -6.86 -0.51
CA SER A 84 12.68 -5.67 0.26
C SER A 84 11.71 -4.78 -0.54
N ALA A 85 11.93 -4.63 -1.83
CA ALA A 85 11.02 -3.89 -2.71
C ALA A 85 9.67 -4.62 -2.84
N LEU A 86 9.69 -5.95 -3.03
CA LEU A 86 8.48 -6.78 -3.06
C LEU A 86 7.69 -6.70 -1.74
N ALA A 87 8.37 -6.82 -0.59
CA ALA A 87 7.74 -6.72 0.72
C ALA A 87 7.12 -5.33 0.97
N THR A 88 7.75 -4.27 0.48
CA THR A 88 7.20 -2.91 0.56
C THR A 88 5.92 -2.80 -0.26
N GLY A 89 5.92 -3.28 -1.51
CA GLY A 89 4.72 -3.31 -2.36
C GLY A 89 3.60 -4.18 -1.78
N ALA A 90 3.95 -5.37 -1.26
CA ALA A 90 2.98 -6.24 -0.58
C ALA A 90 2.35 -5.57 0.64
N THR A 91 3.11 -4.75 1.39
CA THR A 91 2.59 -3.97 2.52
C THR A 91 1.60 -2.90 2.06
N THR A 92 1.86 -2.24 0.93
CA THR A 92 0.91 -1.30 0.31
C THR A 92 -0.38 -2.03 -0.09
N LEU A 93 -0.28 -3.20 -0.73
CA LEU A 93 -1.44 -4.02 -1.09
C LEU A 93 -2.22 -4.52 0.13
N SER A 94 -1.52 -4.84 1.21
CA SER A 94 -2.14 -5.21 2.49
C SER A 94 -2.99 -4.09 3.07
N GLY A 95 -2.51 -2.84 3.02
CA GLY A 95 -3.29 -1.67 3.41
C GLY A 95 -4.54 -1.47 2.57
N LEU A 96 -4.41 -1.57 1.24
CA LEU A 96 -5.55 -1.50 0.31
C LEU A 96 -6.58 -2.60 0.60
N ALA A 97 -6.11 -3.82 0.86
CA ALA A 97 -6.97 -4.96 1.17
C ALA A 97 -7.72 -4.75 2.50
N GLU A 98 -7.06 -4.24 3.53
CA GLU A 98 -7.66 -3.95 4.83
C GLU A 98 -8.74 -2.87 4.73
N ASP A 99 -8.44 -1.76 4.05
CA ASP A 99 -9.43 -0.70 3.83
C ASP A 99 -10.66 -1.23 3.09
N ALA A 100 -10.45 -2.05 2.04
CA ALA A 100 -11.54 -2.65 1.28
C ALA A 100 -12.38 -3.62 2.13
N ILE A 101 -11.78 -4.38 3.05
CA ILE A 101 -12.48 -5.24 4.01
C ILE A 101 -13.36 -4.39 4.93
N ILE A 102 -12.80 -3.30 5.47
CA ILE A 102 -13.54 -2.37 6.34
C ILE A 102 -14.71 -1.74 5.58
N TYR A 103 -14.49 -1.29 4.34
CA TYR A 103 -15.53 -0.66 3.53
C TYR A 103 -16.62 -1.64 3.11
N ALA A 104 -16.27 -2.88 2.78
CA ALA A 104 -17.25 -3.94 2.51
C ALA A 104 -18.09 -4.25 3.76
N ASN A 105 -17.48 -4.32 4.94
CA ASN A 105 -18.19 -4.54 6.20
C ASN A 105 -19.17 -3.40 6.54
N LYS A 106 -18.84 -2.16 6.14
CA LYS A 106 -19.71 -0.99 6.28
C LYS A 106 -20.79 -0.89 5.19
N GLY A 107 -20.79 -1.75 4.20
CA GLY A 107 -21.71 -1.70 3.07
C GLY A 107 -21.43 -0.59 2.06
N PHE A 108 -20.22 -0.02 2.07
CA PHE A 108 -19.79 1.03 1.15
C PHE A 108 -19.37 0.49 -0.24
N VAL A 109 -18.98 -0.76 -0.29
CA VAL A 109 -18.55 -1.45 -1.52
C VAL A 109 -19.01 -2.89 -1.49
N GLU A 110 -19.48 -3.38 -2.65
CA GLU A 110 -19.69 -4.80 -2.90
C GLU A 110 -18.59 -5.30 -3.84
N LEU A 111 -17.96 -6.41 -3.47
CA LEU A 111 -16.98 -7.08 -4.30
C LEU A 111 -17.68 -8.06 -5.24
N ASP A 112 -17.18 -8.14 -6.48
CA ASP A 112 -17.61 -9.12 -7.46
C ASP A 112 -17.46 -10.54 -6.93
N ASP A 113 -18.31 -11.46 -7.41
CA ASP A 113 -18.33 -12.86 -6.99
C ASP A 113 -17.00 -13.57 -7.29
N ASP A 114 -16.28 -13.17 -8.33
CA ASP A 114 -14.95 -13.69 -8.67
C ASP A 114 -13.90 -13.35 -7.61
N TYR A 115 -14.14 -12.33 -6.76
CA TYR A 115 -13.23 -11.84 -5.73
C TYR A 115 -13.78 -11.98 -4.31
N SER A 116 -14.83 -12.75 -4.13
CA SER A 116 -15.49 -13.00 -2.84
C SER A 116 -15.87 -14.46 -2.71
N SER A 117 -16.14 -14.92 -1.50
CA SER A 117 -16.69 -16.26 -1.28
C SER A 117 -17.97 -16.20 -0.48
N THR A 118 -18.84 -17.20 -0.74
CA THR A 118 -20.05 -17.42 0.02
C THR A 118 -19.83 -18.52 1.06
N SER A 119 -20.47 -18.39 2.22
CA SER A 119 -20.42 -19.44 3.24
C SER A 119 -21.19 -20.68 2.78
N SER A 120 -20.62 -21.86 2.99
CA SER A 120 -21.30 -23.13 2.74
C SER A 120 -22.45 -23.42 3.71
N ILE A 121 -22.52 -22.72 4.86
CA ILE A 121 -23.50 -22.93 5.93
C ILE A 121 -24.45 -21.74 6.06
N MET A 122 -23.96 -20.53 5.83
CA MET A 122 -24.72 -19.28 5.97
C MET A 122 -25.02 -18.66 4.61
N PRO A 123 -26.19 -18.90 3.98
CA PRO A 123 -26.45 -18.45 2.60
C PRO A 123 -26.38 -16.95 2.39
N GLN A 124 -26.59 -16.16 3.45
CA GLN A 124 -26.56 -14.71 3.42
C GLN A 124 -25.16 -14.13 3.56
N LYS A 125 -24.14 -14.98 3.83
CA LYS A 125 -22.79 -14.50 4.13
C LYS A 125 -21.90 -14.52 2.88
N LYS A 126 -21.45 -13.35 2.46
CA LYS A 126 -20.45 -13.12 1.41
C LYS A 126 -19.22 -12.48 2.08
N ASN A 127 -18.04 -13.04 1.87
CA ASN A 127 -16.80 -12.60 2.51
C ASN A 127 -15.81 -12.07 1.46
N PRO A 128 -15.02 -11.06 1.80
CA PRO A 128 -13.92 -10.57 0.97
C PRO A 128 -12.65 -11.42 1.15
N ASP A 129 -12.75 -12.76 1.06
CA ASP A 129 -11.68 -13.71 1.39
C ASP A 129 -10.41 -13.48 0.56
N THR A 130 -10.55 -13.07 -0.70
CA THR A 130 -9.40 -12.74 -1.54
C THR A 130 -8.58 -11.57 -0.99
N ARG A 131 -9.25 -10.62 -0.30
CA ARG A 131 -8.57 -9.50 0.37
C ARG A 131 -7.80 -9.98 1.59
N GLU A 132 -8.36 -10.92 2.34
CA GLU A 132 -7.65 -11.52 3.48
C GLU A 132 -6.40 -12.26 3.01
N LEU A 133 -6.46 -12.97 1.89
CA LEU A 133 -5.30 -13.64 1.28
C LEU A 133 -4.25 -12.62 0.81
N VAL A 134 -4.63 -11.54 0.13
CA VAL A 134 -3.72 -10.45 -0.26
C VAL A 134 -3.01 -9.87 0.96
N ARG A 135 -3.76 -9.64 2.06
CA ARG A 135 -3.20 -9.17 3.33
C ARG A 135 -2.21 -10.18 3.93
N GLY A 136 -2.49 -11.49 3.83
CA GLY A 136 -1.61 -12.56 4.30
C GLY A 136 -0.27 -12.61 3.58
N VAL A 137 -0.26 -12.49 2.25
CA VAL A 137 0.96 -12.51 1.41
C VAL A 137 1.99 -11.47 1.84
N ALA A 138 1.56 -10.33 2.39
CA ALA A 138 2.51 -9.33 2.90
C ALA A 138 3.37 -9.87 4.05
N GLY A 139 2.80 -10.72 4.91
CA GLY A 139 3.54 -11.38 5.99
C GLY A 139 4.62 -12.32 5.46
N ASP A 140 4.29 -13.11 4.43
CA ASP A 140 5.23 -14.03 3.80
C ASP A 140 6.39 -13.27 3.13
N ALA A 141 6.09 -12.20 2.39
CA ALA A 141 7.10 -11.37 1.75
C ALA A 141 8.04 -10.70 2.76
N VAL A 142 7.53 -10.20 3.89
CA VAL A 142 8.34 -9.63 4.99
C VAL A 142 9.20 -10.72 5.64
N GLY A 143 8.64 -11.92 5.84
CA GLY A 143 9.38 -13.08 6.37
C GLY A 143 10.56 -13.45 5.49
N GLU A 144 10.40 -13.43 4.16
CA GLU A 144 11.46 -13.72 3.21
C GLU A 144 12.61 -12.71 3.23
N VAL A 145 12.33 -11.42 3.41
CA VAL A 145 13.40 -10.41 3.62
C VAL A 145 14.27 -10.79 4.83
N ALA A 146 13.62 -11.13 5.94
CA ALA A 146 14.33 -11.54 7.16
C ALA A 146 15.13 -12.83 6.95
N GLY A 147 14.55 -13.83 6.26
CA GLY A 147 15.19 -15.09 5.89
C GLY A 147 16.43 -14.87 5.01
N THR A 148 16.28 -14.09 3.95
CA THR A 148 17.36 -13.72 3.03
C THR A 148 18.51 -13.01 3.74
N LEU A 149 18.24 -11.98 4.54
CA LEU A 149 19.26 -11.26 5.29
C LEU A 149 19.93 -12.14 6.35
N THR A 150 19.18 -13.04 6.98
CA THR A 150 19.72 -14.01 7.95
C THR A 150 20.67 -15.01 7.29
N ALA A 151 20.35 -15.49 6.09
CA ALA A 151 21.22 -16.39 5.35
C ALA A 151 22.50 -15.69 4.87
N LEU A 152 22.42 -14.42 4.49
CA LEU A 152 23.56 -13.66 3.97
C LEU A 152 24.51 -13.13 5.06
N LYS A 153 23.99 -12.87 6.28
CA LYS A 153 24.81 -12.28 7.35
C LYS A 153 26.01 -13.16 7.70
N GLY A 154 27.18 -12.52 7.84
CA GLY A 154 28.40 -13.19 8.33
C GLY A 154 29.06 -14.12 7.35
N LEU A 155 28.57 -14.26 6.12
CA LEU A 155 29.24 -15.08 5.09
C LEU A 155 30.55 -14.39 4.64
N PRO A 156 31.66 -15.14 4.53
CA PRO A 156 32.88 -14.64 3.93
C PRO A 156 32.68 -14.41 2.44
N ARG A 157 33.50 -13.54 1.87
CA ARG A 157 33.52 -13.34 0.41
C ARG A 157 33.91 -14.63 -0.31
N ALA A 158 33.47 -14.79 -1.56
CA ALA A 158 33.49 -15.94 -2.44
C ALA A 158 32.21 -16.80 -2.31
N TYR A 159 32.22 -17.99 -2.90
CA TYR A 159 31.06 -18.88 -2.90
C TYR A 159 30.90 -19.62 -1.58
N ASN A 160 29.68 -19.56 -1.03
CA ASN A 160 29.26 -20.37 0.12
C ASN A 160 27.96 -21.12 -0.25
N ARG A 161 27.78 -22.34 0.27
CA ARG A 161 26.59 -23.16 -0.05
C ARG A 161 25.29 -22.57 0.51
N ASP A 162 25.38 -21.75 1.55
CA ASP A 162 24.27 -21.01 2.14
C ASP A 162 23.54 -20.17 1.08
N LEU A 163 24.25 -19.66 0.09
CA LEU A 163 23.70 -18.87 -1.03
C LEU A 163 22.63 -19.64 -1.82
N GLN A 164 22.67 -20.98 -1.83
CA GLN A 164 21.67 -21.82 -2.49
C GLN A 164 20.31 -21.80 -1.78
N ARG A 165 20.26 -21.36 -0.51
CA ARG A 165 19.04 -21.28 0.28
C ARG A 165 18.28 -19.96 0.09
N VAL A 166 18.89 -18.97 -0.53
CA VAL A 166 18.32 -17.62 -0.67
C VAL A 166 17.35 -17.51 -1.86
N HIS A 167 17.70 -18.12 -3.00
CA HIS A 167 16.93 -17.94 -4.24
C HIS A 167 15.47 -18.42 -4.18
N PRO A 168 15.16 -19.64 -3.65
CA PRO A 168 13.81 -20.17 -3.77
C PRO A 168 12.77 -19.27 -3.11
N GLY A 169 13.04 -18.82 -1.87
CA GLY A 169 12.08 -18.01 -1.13
C GLY A 169 11.83 -16.63 -1.77
N VAL A 170 12.87 -16.00 -2.34
CA VAL A 170 12.70 -14.73 -3.06
C VAL A 170 11.84 -14.91 -4.30
N PHE A 171 12.00 -16.01 -5.05
CA PHE A 171 11.18 -16.29 -6.23
C PHE A 171 9.74 -16.62 -5.84
N GLU A 172 9.54 -17.44 -4.81
CA GLU A 172 8.22 -17.75 -4.27
C GLU A 172 7.50 -16.47 -3.80
N ALA A 173 8.21 -15.56 -3.11
CA ALA A 173 7.66 -14.27 -2.72
C ALA A 173 7.31 -13.39 -3.94
N ALA A 174 8.14 -13.39 -4.99
CA ALA A 174 7.85 -12.64 -6.22
C ALA A 174 6.59 -13.15 -6.92
N ASP A 175 6.42 -14.47 -7.02
CA ASP A 175 5.24 -15.09 -7.61
C ASP A 175 3.99 -14.77 -6.77
N ALA A 176 4.06 -14.92 -5.45
CA ALA A 176 2.96 -14.65 -4.54
C ALA A 176 2.52 -13.16 -4.57
N VAL A 177 3.48 -12.22 -4.55
CA VAL A 177 3.18 -10.78 -4.64
C VAL A 177 2.61 -10.42 -6.01
N THR A 178 3.10 -11.04 -7.09
CA THR A 178 2.56 -10.85 -8.44
C THR A 178 1.10 -11.29 -8.50
N GLU A 179 0.76 -12.45 -7.97
CA GLU A 179 -0.61 -12.95 -7.95
C GLU A 179 -1.51 -12.09 -7.06
N ALA A 180 -1.05 -11.72 -5.86
CA ALA A 180 -1.76 -10.80 -4.98
C ALA A 180 -2.06 -9.45 -5.66
N THR A 181 -1.11 -8.94 -6.46
CA THR A 181 -1.29 -7.70 -7.24
C THR A 181 -2.39 -7.85 -8.28
N ARG A 182 -2.42 -8.97 -9.01
CA ARG A 182 -3.47 -9.25 -10.01
C ARG A 182 -4.85 -9.35 -9.38
N VAL A 183 -4.95 -10.09 -8.27
CA VAL A 183 -6.19 -10.22 -7.50
C VAL A 183 -6.66 -8.88 -6.97
N ALA A 184 -5.76 -8.09 -6.37
CA ALA A 184 -6.09 -6.75 -5.87
C ALA A 184 -6.58 -5.82 -6.99
N ALA A 185 -5.88 -5.82 -8.14
CA ALA A 185 -6.25 -4.99 -9.29
C ALA A 185 -7.62 -5.38 -9.87
N GLY A 186 -7.88 -6.68 -10.05
CA GLY A 186 -9.16 -7.16 -10.55
C GLY A 186 -10.31 -6.81 -9.62
N ALA A 187 -10.14 -7.02 -8.33
CA ALA A 187 -11.16 -6.72 -7.35
C ALA A 187 -11.41 -5.20 -7.14
N VAL A 188 -10.43 -4.33 -7.43
CA VAL A 188 -10.66 -2.87 -7.49
C VAL A 188 -11.42 -2.50 -8.77
N ALA A 189 -11.05 -3.12 -9.90
CA ALA A 189 -11.66 -2.82 -11.20
C ALA A 189 -13.13 -3.24 -11.30
N THR A 190 -13.56 -4.24 -10.52
CA THR A 190 -14.93 -4.79 -10.51
C THR A 190 -15.73 -4.40 -9.27
N ALA A 191 -15.17 -3.56 -8.39
CA ALA A 191 -15.85 -3.12 -7.17
C ALA A 191 -17.08 -2.27 -7.50
N ASP A 192 -18.22 -2.61 -6.90
CA ASP A 192 -19.47 -1.84 -7.00
C ASP A 192 -19.62 -0.95 -5.76
N TRP A 193 -19.58 0.36 -5.97
CA TRP A 193 -19.62 1.35 -4.89
C TRP A 193 -21.07 1.77 -4.61
N ASN A 194 -21.46 1.66 -3.35
CA ASN A 194 -22.80 2.06 -2.89
C ASN A 194 -22.84 3.56 -2.62
N ASP A 195 -23.16 4.34 -3.65
CA ASP A 195 -23.20 5.80 -3.60
C ASP A 195 -24.16 6.32 -2.51
N GLU A 196 -25.29 5.63 -2.29
CA GLU A 196 -26.28 6.02 -1.28
C GLU A 196 -25.73 5.86 0.14
N ALA A 197 -25.11 4.71 0.43
CA ALA A 197 -24.49 4.46 1.74
C ALA A 197 -23.30 5.38 2.00
N LEU A 198 -22.48 5.65 0.95
CA LEU A 198 -21.36 6.58 1.03
C LEU A 198 -21.82 8.02 1.30
N ALA A 199 -22.86 8.47 0.60
CA ALA A 199 -23.41 9.81 0.79
C ALA A 199 -24.02 9.97 2.19
N ALA A 200 -24.74 8.97 2.67
CA ALA A 200 -25.30 8.96 4.04
C ALA A 200 -24.19 9.07 5.08
N ALA A 201 -23.18 8.19 5.00
CA ALA A 201 -22.05 8.19 5.93
C ALA A 201 -21.23 9.49 5.90
N ALA A 202 -21.13 10.14 4.75
CA ALA A 202 -20.43 11.42 4.62
C ALA A 202 -21.11 12.56 5.39
N GLY A 203 -22.41 12.42 5.70
CA GLY A 203 -23.19 13.39 6.49
C GLY A 203 -23.28 13.09 7.98
N GLU A 204 -22.86 11.88 8.40
CA GLU A 204 -22.99 11.45 9.81
C GLU A 204 -21.99 12.13 10.75
N GLY A 205 -22.38 12.33 12.00
CA GLY A 205 -21.49 12.80 13.07
C GLY A 205 -20.88 14.17 12.83
N PHE A 206 -21.54 15.04 12.03
CA PHE A 206 -21.00 16.34 11.64
C PHE A 206 -19.59 16.23 11.08
N SER A 207 -19.34 15.23 10.23
CA SER A 207 -18.03 14.96 9.61
C SER A 207 -17.50 16.14 8.78
N THR A 208 -18.36 17.07 8.38
CA THR A 208 -18.04 18.32 7.66
C THR A 208 -17.57 19.46 8.59
N ALA A 209 -17.53 19.26 9.89
CA ALA A 209 -17.21 20.28 10.91
C ALA A 209 -15.92 21.06 10.59
N THR A 210 -14.86 20.36 10.19
CA THR A 210 -13.59 21.00 9.81
C THR A 210 -13.75 21.95 8.65
N GLY A 211 -14.51 21.56 7.61
CA GLY A 211 -14.79 22.42 6.46
C GLY A 211 -15.58 23.68 6.83
N VAL A 212 -16.49 23.58 7.79
CA VAL A 212 -17.22 24.74 8.32
C VAL A 212 -16.28 25.67 9.06
N ALA A 213 -15.40 25.15 9.93
CA ALA A 213 -14.39 25.95 10.62
C ALA A 213 -13.44 26.68 9.65
N ASP A 214 -13.00 25.99 8.60
CA ASP A 214 -12.16 26.57 7.56
C ASP A 214 -12.88 27.70 6.79
N LEU A 215 -14.16 27.53 6.48
CA LEU A 215 -14.98 28.59 5.85
C LEU A 215 -15.10 29.80 6.75
N LEU A 216 -15.38 29.64 8.06
CA LEU A 216 -15.44 30.73 9.01
C LEU A 216 -14.08 31.45 9.13
N ALA A 217 -12.99 30.71 9.15
CA ALA A 217 -11.64 31.30 9.17
C ALA A 217 -11.33 32.06 7.88
N THR A 218 -11.75 31.55 6.73
CA THR A 218 -11.62 32.23 5.42
C THR A 218 -12.45 33.52 5.37
N ALA A 219 -13.59 33.53 6.05
CA ALA A 219 -14.44 34.72 6.20
C ALA A 219 -13.87 35.78 7.15
N GLY A 220 -12.75 35.49 7.82
CA GLY A 220 -12.01 36.48 8.63
C GLY A 220 -12.04 36.25 10.14
N LEU A 221 -12.68 35.18 10.62
CA LEU A 221 -12.59 34.83 12.05
C LEU A 221 -11.21 34.21 12.37
N PRO A 222 -10.64 34.48 13.57
CA PRO A 222 -9.49 33.75 14.02
C PRO A 222 -9.78 32.23 14.06
N PHE A 223 -8.87 31.40 13.56
CA PHE A 223 -9.08 29.94 13.46
C PHE A 223 -9.53 29.31 14.79
N ARG A 224 -8.95 29.75 15.91
CA ARG A 224 -9.33 29.24 17.23
C ARG A 224 -10.80 29.54 17.55
N THR A 225 -11.27 30.74 17.28
CA THR A 225 -12.65 31.15 17.48
C THR A 225 -13.59 30.37 16.55
N ALA A 226 -13.20 30.20 15.26
CA ALA A 226 -13.96 29.38 14.33
C ALA A 226 -14.08 27.92 14.81
N HIS A 227 -13.00 27.36 15.33
CA HIS A 227 -12.99 26.01 15.90
C HIS A 227 -13.89 25.90 17.14
N GLU A 228 -13.84 26.86 18.05
CA GLU A 228 -14.70 26.91 19.26
C GLU A 228 -16.18 26.98 18.88
N ILE A 229 -16.57 27.79 17.91
CA ILE A 229 -17.94 27.87 17.39
C ILE A 229 -18.40 26.51 16.85
N VAL A 230 -17.60 25.89 15.99
CA VAL A 230 -17.97 24.63 15.35
C VAL A 230 -17.98 23.48 16.35
N ALA A 231 -17.09 23.48 17.35
CA ALA A 231 -17.11 22.50 18.43
C ALA A 231 -18.38 22.59 19.28
N ALA A 232 -18.82 23.82 19.63
CA ALA A 232 -20.08 24.03 20.34
C ALA A 232 -21.30 23.61 19.50
N ALA A 233 -21.30 23.93 18.20
CA ALA A 233 -22.35 23.49 17.29
C ALA A 233 -22.41 21.96 17.15
N ALA A 234 -21.26 21.28 17.14
CA ALA A 234 -21.18 19.82 17.01
C ALA A 234 -21.87 19.07 18.15
N GLU A 235 -21.92 19.64 19.34
CA GLU A 235 -22.67 19.06 20.48
C GLU A 235 -24.18 19.12 20.28
N ALA A 236 -24.67 20.03 19.44
CA ALA A 236 -26.10 20.26 19.19
C ALA A 236 -26.60 19.71 17.83
N VAL A 237 -25.68 19.23 16.99
CA VAL A 237 -26.01 18.63 15.69
C VAL A 237 -26.19 17.11 15.90
N GLU A 238 -27.40 16.63 15.60
CA GLU A 238 -27.74 15.20 15.63
C GLU A 238 -27.49 14.53 14.27
N ASP A 239 -27.21 13.23 14.29
CA ASP A 239 -27.07 12.44 13.07
C ASP A 239 -28.33 12.50 12.21
N GLY A 240 -28.17 12.80 10.93
CA GLY A 240 -29.28 12.93 9.98
C GLY A 240 -30.05 14.27 10.07
N MET A 241 -29.53 15.26 10.84
CA MET A 241 -30.12 16.60 10.87
C MET A 241 -30.09 17.24 9.49
N ASP A 242 -31.20 17.90 9.13
CA ASP A 242 -31.26 18.66 7.88
C ASP A 242 -30.19 19.76 7.84
N PRO A 243 -29.51 19.95 6.68
CA PRO A 243 -28.39 20.92 6.57
C PRO A 243 -28.77 22.34 7.00
N THR A 244 -30.01 22.78 6.79
CA THR A 244 -30.49 24.10 7.20
C THR A 244 -30.55 24.20 8.72
N ASN A 245 -31.00 23.14 9.39
CA ASN A 245 -31.03 23.09 10.85
C ASN A 245 -29.64 23.00 11.45
N ALA A 246 -28.74 22.25 10.82
CA ALA A 246 -27.34 22.18 11.24
C ALA A 246 -26.65 23.55 11.11
N ALA A 247 -26.89 24.29 10.02
CA ALA A 247 -26.38 25.65 9.84
C ALA A 247 -26.92 26.61 10.93
N ALA A 248 -28.19 26.50 11.29
CA ALA A 248 -28.76 27.29 12.39
C ALA A 248 -28.08 27.03 13.74
N LYS A 249 -27.59 25.78 13.99
CA LYS A 249 -26.81 25.47 15.19
C LYS A 249 -25.43 26.12 15.19
N VAL A 250 -24.81 26.28 14.02
CA VAL A 250 -23.56 27.02 13.86
C VAL A 250 -23.80 28.52 14.14
N ASP A 251 -24.90 29.09 13.67
CA ASP A 251 -25.25 30.50 13.92
C ASP A 251 -25.53 30.74 15.41
N GLU A 252 -26.30 29.86 16.09
CA GLU A 252 -26.54 29.92 17.54
C GLU A 252 -25.22 29.88 18.33
N ALA A 253 -24.35 28.93 18.00
CA ALA A 253 -23.04 28.79 18.67
C ALA A 253 -22.13 30.01 18.39
N ALA A 254 -22.17 30.57 17.18
CA ALA A 254 -21.44 31.78 16.85
C ALA A 254 -21.89 32.99 17.70
N ALA A 255 -23.21 33.20 17.84
CA ALA A 255 -23.75 34.26 18.67
C ALA A 255 -23.31 34.13 20.14
N GLU A 256 -23.29 32.91 20.68
CA GLU A 256 -22.84 32.64 22.04
C GLU A 256 -21.33 32.89 22.22
N VAL A 257 -20.50 32.36 21.35
CA VAL A 257 -19.01 32.46 21.46
C VAL A 257 -18.55 33.91 21.21
N LEU A 258 -19.22 34.63 20.31
CA LEU A 258 -18.87 36.03 20.01
C LEU A 258 -19.50 37.05 20.98
N GLY A 259 -20.40 36.57 21.87
CA GLY A 259 -21.09 37.43 22.83
C GLY A 259 -22.14 38.34 22.20
N GLU A 260 -22.64 38.01 21.03
CA GLU A 260 -23.76 38.68 20.36
C GLU A 260 -25.10 38.08 20.85
N SER A 261 -25.76 38.78 21.73
CA SER A 261 -27.07 38.36 22.26
C SER A 261 -28.22 39.20 21.68
#